data_16b3cc77e382fcfd23d0fa3a43c6f8b5
#
_entry.id   16b3cc77e382fcfd23d0fa3a43c6f8b5
#
_cell.length_a   1.000
_cell.length_b   1.000
_cell.length_c   1.000
_cell.angle_alpha   90.00
_cell.angle_beta   90.00
_cell.angle_gamma   90.00
#
_symmetry.space_group_name_H-M   'P 1'
#
loop_
_entity.id
_entity.type
_entity.pdbx_description
1 polymer ?
#
loop_
_entity_poly.entity_id
_entity_poly.type
_entity_poly.pdbx_seq_one_letter_code
_entity_poly.pdbx_strand_id
1 'polypeptide(L)'
;TNMFGDILSDLTAELAGSLGMAASINAGTQYAMAQAAHGSAPDIAGQNIANPFSQVCSAAMLLTWYGQREGRPEFMQASQALEQAVTQAIAAKESTRDMGGKLGTKETGQALLKRLAA
;
A
#
# COMPACT_ATOMS: atom_id res chain seq x y z
N THR A 1 5.17 14.54 15.42
CA THR A 1 3.96 15.24 15.56
C THR A 1 2.83 14.42 16.19
N ASN A 2 3.03 13.12 16.41
CA ASN A 2 2.18 12.23 17.18
C ASN A 2 0.69 12.32 16.76
N MET A 3 -0.25 12.41 17.72
CA MET A 3 -1.71 12.44 17.46
C MET A 3 -2.13 13.48 16.40
N PHE A 4 -1.57 14.68 16.43
CA PHE A 4 -1.88 15.70 15.42
C PHE A 4 -1.33 15.34 14.04
N GLY A 5 -0.20 14.65 13.98
CA GLY A 5 0.34 14.12 12.74
C GLY A 5 -0.56 13.04 12.16
N ASP A 6 -1.10 12.16 12.98
CA ASP A 6 -2.04 11.11 12.56
C ASP A 6 -3.33 11.72 12.00
N ILE A 7 -3.90 12.71 12.66
CA ILE A 7 -5.10 13.43 12.17
C ILE A 7 -4.83 14.06 10.79
N LEU A 8 -3.68 14.70 10.61
CA LEU A 8 -3.33 15.37 9.36
C LEU A 8 -3.03 14.37 8.24
N SER A 9 -2.34 13.26 8.55
CA SER A 9 -2.04 12.23 7.54
C SER A 9 -3.29 11.51 7.06
N ASP A 10 -4.21 11.17 7.97
CA ASP A 10 -5.47 10.54 7.61
C ASP A 10 -6.36 11.47 6.77
N LEU A 11 -6.45 12.74 7.15
CA LEU A 11 -7.17 13.74 6.36
C LEU A 11 -6.56 13.90 4.96
N THR A 12 -5.23 13.92 4.87
CA THR A 12 -4.53 14.04 3.59
C THR A 12 -4.77 12.81 2.71
N ALA A 13 -4.73 11.60 3.30
CA ALA A 13 -5.00 10.36 2.58
C ALA A 13 -6.43 10.32 2.04
N GLU A 14 -7.41 10.76 2.82
CA GLU A 14 -8.82 10.82 2.40
C GLU A 14 -9.03 11.84 1.29
N LEU A 15 -8.40 13.01 1.37
CA LEU A 15 -8.42 14.02 0.31
C LEU A 15 -7.73 13.55 -0.98
N ALA A 16 -6.73 12.66 -0.87
CA ALA A 16 -6.04 12.07 -2.02
C ALA A 16 -6.83 10.94 -2.69
N GLY A 17 -7.89 10.43 -2.04
CA GLY A 17 -8.79 9.45 -2.64
C GLY A 17 -9.28 8.34 -1.73
N SER A 18 -8.45 7.78 -0.87
CA SER A 18 -8.86 6.75 0.10
C SER A 18 -7.77 6.52 1.15
N LEU A 19 -8.17 6.37 2.39
CA LEU A 19 -7.30 5.90 3.48
C LEU A 19 -6.70 4.51 3.18
N GLY A 20 -7.40 3.70 2.37
CA GLY A 20 -6.92 2.41 1.88
C GLY A 20 -5.68 2.48 0.96
N MET A 21 -5.25 3.69 0.58
CA MET A 21 -4.01 3.95 -0.16
C MET A 21 -2.85 4.42 0.72
N ALA A 22 -3.13 4.83 1.96
CA ALA A 22 -2.13 5.41 2.84
C ALA A 22 -1.12 4.36 3.29
N ALA A 23 0.10 4.45 2.76
CA ALA A 23 1.23 3.62 3.14
C ALA A 23 2.05 4.29 4.25
N SER A 24 2.67 3.50 5.11
CA SER A 24 3.47 4.01 6.21
C SER A 24 4.73 3.19 6.44
N ILE A 25 5.82 3.89 6.76
CA ILE A 25 7.07 3.30 7.22
C ILE A 25 7.61 4.10 8.41
N ASN A 26 8.01 3.39 9.45
CA ASN A 26 8.79 3.91 10.57
C ASN A 26 10.23 3.43 10.37
N ALA A 27 11.11 4.33 9.94
CA ALA A 27 12.49 4.01 9.61
C ALA A 27 13.45 4.64 10.63
N GLY A 28 14.27 3.81 11.23
CA GLY A 28 15.40 4.21 12.06
C GLY A 28 16.72 4.02 11.32
N THR A 29 17.82 4.14 12.06
CA THR A 29 19.16 3.93 11.49
C THR A 29 19.50 2.46 11.24
N GLN A 30 18.89 1.54 11.99
CA GLN A 30 19.21 0.10 11.91
C GLN A 30 18.01 -0.74 11.51
N TYR A 31 16.81 -0.34 11.89
CA TYR A 31 15.58 -1.09 11.68
C TYR A 31 14.51 -0.22 11.04
N ALA A 32 13.62 -0.84 10.31
CA ALA A 32 12.42 -0.22 9.81
C ALA A 32 11.23 -1.16 9.97
N MET A 33 10.05 -0.57 10.14
CA MET A 33 8.77 -1.28 10.17
C MET A 33 7.82 -0.55 9.22
N ALA A 34 7.23 -1.29 8.31
CA ALA A 34 6.21 -0.77 7.41
C ALA A 34 4.86 -1.43 7.72
N GLN A 35 3.81 -0.65 7.68
CA GLN A 35 2.44 -1.10 7.91
C GLN A 35 1.45 -0.25 7.14
N ALA A 36 0.25 -0.78 6.89
CA ALA A 36 -0.85 0.04 6.44
C ALA A 36 -1.19 1.09 7.50
N ALA A 37 -1.51 2.31 7.10
CA ALA A 37 -1.87 3.38 8.03
C ALA A 37 -3.25 3.16 8.70
N HIS A 38 -4.15 2.43 8.03
CA HIS A 38 -5.48 2.12 8.55
C HIS A 38 -5.46 1.08 9.69
N GLY A 39 -6.52 1.05 10.50
CA GLY A 39 -6.72 0.09 11.58
C GLY A 39 -7.12 -1.32 11.09
N SER A 40 -7.50 -2.17 12.05
CA SER A 40 -7.84 -3.58 11.82
C SER A 40 -9.24 -3.82 11.23
N ALA A 41 -10.15 -2.84 11.32
CA ALA A 41 -11.52 -2.87 10.80
C ALA A 41 -12.24 -4.21 11.05
N PRO A 42 -12.47 -4.61 12.31
CA PRO A 42 -13.02 -5.93 12.63
C PRO A 42 -14.41 -6.15 12.03
N ASP A 43 -15.18 -5.09 11.80
CA ASP A 43 -16.53 -5.14 11.25
C ASP A 43 -16.59 -5.69 9.83
N ILE A 44 -15.49 -5.60 9.08
CA ILE A 44 -15.39 -6.10 7.70
C ILE A 44 -14.50 -7.34 7.57
N ALA A 45 -14.06 -7.90 8.68
CA ALA A 45 -13.20 -9.08 8.66
C ALA A 45 -13.92 -10.26 7.96
N GLY A 46 -13.21 -10.93 7.05
CA GLY A 46 -13.71 -12.05 6.28
C GLY A 46 -14.66 -11.71 5.11
N GLN A 47 -15.04 -10.44 4.92
CA GLN A 47 -15.98 -10.02 3.88
C GLN A 47 -15.35 -9.80 2.49
N ASN A 48 -14.03 -9.91 2.37
CA ASN A 48 -13.30 -9.73 1.10
C ASN A 48 -13.51 -8.34 0.46
N ILE A 49 -13.64 -7.27 1.27
CA ILE A 49 -13.89 -5.91 0.78
C ILE A 49 -12.80 -4.90 1.13
N ALA A 50 -11.87 -5.24 2.03
CA ALA A 50 -10.79 -4.37 2.43
C ALA A 50 -9.81 -4.09 1.26
N ASN A 51 -9.37 -2.83 1.16
CA ASN A 51 -8.39 -2.42 0.15
C ASN A 51 -6.98 -2.91 0.54
N PRO A 52 -6.27 -3.70 -0.30
CA PRO A 52 -4.93 -4.18 0.03
C PRO A 52 -3.80 -3.21 -0.37
N PHE A 53 -4.09 -2.11 -1.07
CA PHE A 53 -3.04 -1.26 -1.65
C PHE A 53 -2.15 -0.60 -0.61
N SER A 54 -2.72 -0.13 0.49
CA SER A 54 -1.93 0.47 1.59
C SER A 54 -0.84 -0.47 2.08
N GLN A 55 -1.16 -1.75 2.29
CA GLN A 55 -0.19 -2.75 2.73
C GLN A 55 0.88 -3.04 1.66
N VAL A 56 0.47 -3.12 0.39
CA VAL A 56 1.39 -3.34 -0.74
C VAL A 56 2.35 -2.15 -0.91
N CYS A 57 1.84 -0.92 -0.85
CA CYS A 57 2.65 0.29 -0.91
C CYS A 57 3.60 0.41 0.28
N SER A 58 3.16 0.01 1.48
CA SER A 58 4.03 -0.04 2.67
C SER A 58 5.18 -1.03 2.49
N ALA A 59 4.91 -2.20 1.90
CA ALA A 59 5.95 -3.16 1.54
C ALA A 59 6.93 -2.58 0.51
N ALA A 60 6.45 -1.84 -0.50
CA ALA A 60 7.31 -1.16 -1.46
C ALA A 60 8.23 -0.14 -0.79
N MET A 61 7.71 0.68 0.15
CA MET A 61 8.53 1.60 0.94
C MET A 61 9.62 0.88 1.73
N LEU A 62 9.31 -0.27 2.34
CA LEU A 62 10.28 -1.08 3.08
C LEU A 62 11.38 -1.63 2.17
N LEU A 63 11.03 -2.11 0.99
CA LEU A 63 11.99 -2.58 -0.01
C LEU A 63 12.91 -1.44 -0.49
N THR A 64 12.38 -0.26 -0.73
CA THR A 64 13.17 0.93 -1.07
C THR A 64 14.17 1.26 0.04
N TRP A 65 13.71 1.35 1.29
CA TRP A 65 14.57 1.64 2.44
C TRP A 65 15.68 0.61 2.58
N TYR A 66 15.34 -0.68 2.47
CA TYR A 66 16.32 -1.76 2.58
C TYR A 66 17.33 -1.74 1.43
N GLY A 67 16.86 -1.55 0.20
CA GLY A 67 17.71 -1.48 -0.99
C GLY A 67 18.70 -0.31 -0.93
N GLN A 68 18.26 0.86 -0.48
CA GLN A 68 19.12 2.03 -0.29
C GLN A 68 20.17 1.79 0.80
N ARG A 69 19.75 1.24 1.92
CA ARG A 69 20.62 0.98 3.07
C ARG A 69 21.71 -0.04 2.77
N GLU A 70 21.36 -1.14 2.12
CA GLU A 70 22.28 -2.27 1.86
C GLU A 70 22.99 -2.14 0.50
N GLY A 71 22.74 -1.08 -0.27
CA GLY A 71 23.30 -0.89 -1.61
C GLY A 71 22.84 -1.96 -2.60
N ARG A 72 21.60 -2.46 -2.46
CA ARG A 72 21.06 -3.57 -3.24
C ARG A 72 19.96 -3.08 -4.19
N PRO A 73 20.31 -2.76 -5.45
CA PRO A 73 19.38 -2.16 -6.41
C PRO A 73 18.20 -3.06 -6.77
N GLU A 74 18.32 -4.38 -6.64
CA GLU A 74 17.22 -5.32 -6.92
C GLU A 74 16.01 -5.10 -6.01
N PHE A 75 16.20 -4.68 -4.75
CA PHE A 75 15.08 -4.34 -3.87
C PHE A 75 14.38 -3.04 -4.29
N MET A 76 15.14 -2.09 -4.79
CA MET A 76 14.58 -0.84 -5.33
C MET A 76 13.78 -1.11 -6.61
N GLN A 77 14.26 -2.01 -7.49
CA GLN A 77 13.54 -2.43 -8.68
C GLN A 77 12.24 -3.16 -8.31
N ALA A 78 12.28 -4.04 -7.31
CA ALA A 78 11.08 -4.71 -6.80
C ALA A 78 10.06 -3.73 -6.23
N SER A 79 10.51 -2.71 -5.49
CA SER A 79 9.64 -1.62 -5.01
C SER A 79 8.96 -0.89 -6.16
N GLN A 80 9.71 -0.47 -7.17
CA GLN A 80 9.18 0.21 -8.34
C GLN A 80 8.17 -0.64 -9.10
N ALA A 81 8.43 -1.95 -9.23
CA ALA A 81 7.49 -2.87 -9.87
C ALA A 81 6.16 -2.94 -9.10
N LEU A 82 6.20 -3.00 -7.76
CA LEU A 82 4.99 -2.96 -6.92
C LEU A 82 4.21 -1.66 -7.11
N GLU A 83 4.86 -0.50 -7.08
CA GLU A 83 4.22 0.81 -7.27
C GLU A 83 3.59 0.94 -8.65
N GLN A 84 4.28 0.47 -9.70
CA GLN A 84 3.77 0.45 -11.06
C GLN A 84 2.56 -0.48 -11.19
N ALA A 85 2.60 -1.66 -10.58
CA ALA A 85 1.47 -2.60 -10.59
C ALA A 85 0.23 -1.99 -9.92
N VAL A 86 0.39 -1.29 -8.79
CA VAL A 86 -0.71 -0.58 -8.11
C VAL A 86 -1.25 0.53 -9.00
N THR A 87 -0.40 1.37 -9.57
CA THR A 87 -0.80 2.47 -10.46
C THR A 87 -1.60 1.96 -11.65
N GLN A 88 -1.13 0.89 -12.29
CA GLN A 88 -1.80 0.27 -13.43
C GLN A 88 -3.14 -0.38 -13.05
N ALA A 89 -3.22 -1.02 -11.88
CA ALA A 89 -4.45 -1.61 -11.38
C ALA A 89 -5.52 -0.55 -11.15
N ILE A 90 -5.16 0.59 -10.55
CA ILE A 90 -6.06 1.72 -10.35
C ILE A 90 -6.53 2.28 -11.69
N ALA A 91 -5.63 2.51 -12.62
CA ALA A 91 -5.97 3.01 -13.97
C ALA A 91 -6.93 2.07 -14.73
N ALA A 92 -6.77 0.75 -14.54
CA ALA A 92 -7.65 -0.26 -15.10
C ALA A 92 -8.95 -0.49 -14.31
N LYS A 93 -9.18 0.24 -13.20
CA LYS A 93 -10.29 0.04 -12.25
C LYS A 93 -10.35 -1.36 -11.65
N GLU A 94 -9.22 -2.04 -11.59
CA GLU A 94 -9.03 -3.33 -10.92
C GLU A 94 -8.68 -3.10 -9.44
N SER A 95 -9.60 -2.46 -8.74
CA SER A 95 -9.48 -2.03 -7.34
C SER A 95 -10.77 -2.30 -6.57
N THR A 96 -10.71 -2.10 -5.26
CA THR A 96 -11.84 -2.19 -4.36
C THR A 96 -12.79 -0.98 -4.50
N ARG A 97 -13.96 -1.06 -3.85
CA ARG A 97 -15.04 -0.08 -4.03
C ARG A 97 -14.68 1.34 -3.57
N ASP A 98 -13.88 1.46 -2.51
CA ASP A 98 -13.37 2.74 -2.00
C ASP A 98 -12.54 3.51 -3.03
N MET A 99 -11.91 2.80 -3.96
CA MET A 99 -11.15 3.37 -5.10
C MET A 99 -11.96 3.39 -6.41
N GLY A 100 -13.27 3.24 -6.33
CA GLY A 100 -14.16 3.24 -7.50
C GLY A 100 -14.11 1.98 -8.37
N GLY A 101 -13.46 0.91 -7.89
CA GLY A 101 -13.44 -0.41 -8.53
C GLY A 101 -14.62 -1.28 -8.14
N LYS A 102 -14.58 -2.55 -8.53
CA LYS A 102 -15.63 -3.54 -8.26
C LYS A 102 -15.07 -4.85 -7.68
N LEU A 103 -13.75 -4.93 -7.49
CA LEU A 103 -13.09 -6.15 -7.03
C LEU A 103 -13.14 -6.25 -5.50
N GLY A 104 -13.01 -7.47 -5.00
CA GLY A 104 -12.73 -7.73 -3.60
C GLY A 104 -11.23 -7.69 -3.32
N THR A 105 -10.85 -7.85 -2.03
CA THR A 105 -9.46 -7.88 -1.58
C THR A 105 -8.62 -8.91 -2.32
N LYS A 106 -9.13 -10.15 -2.43
CA LYS A 106 -8.43 -11.27 -3.07
C LYS A 106 -8.24 -11.05 -4.57
N GLU A 107 -9.27 -10.60 -5.25
CA GLU A 107 -9.26 -10.35 -6.70
C GLU A 107 -8.32 -9.18 -7.04
N THR A 108 -8.30 -8.14 -6.21
CA THR A 108 -7.35 -7.02 -6.34
C THR A 108 -5.90 -7.51 -6.18
N GLY A 109 -5.64 -8.35 -5.17
CA GLY A 109 -4.33 -8.98 -4.99
C GLY A 109 -3.91 -9.85 -6.19
N GLN A 110 -4.82 -10.63 -6.74
CA GLN A 110 -4.56 -11.43 -7.96
C GLN A 110 -4.27 -10.56 -9.18
N ALA A 111 -4.96 -9.42 -9.33
CA ALA A 111 -4.69 -8.46 -10.40
C ALA A 111 -3.27 -7.87 -10.30
N LEU A 112 -2.80 -7.58 -9.08
CA LEU A 112 -1.42 -7.15 -8.86
C LEU A 112 -0.41 -8.24 -9.22
N LEU A 113 -0.63 -9.47 -8.76
CA LEU A 113 0.26 -10.60 -9.07
C LEU A 113 0.41 -10.84 -10.58
N LYS A 114 -0.67 -10.73 -11.34
CA LYS A 114 -0.63 -10.85 -12.81
C LYS A 114 0.26 -9.79 -13.45
N ARG A 115 0.25 -8.55 -12.93
CA ARG A 115 1.07 -7.45 -13.45
C ARG A 115 2.55 -7.60 -13.09
N LEU A 116 2.84 -8.17 -11.93
CA LEU A 116 4.21 -8.43 -11.51
C LEU A 116 4.86 -9.60 -12.26
N ALA A 117 4.05 -10.51 -12.83
CA ALA A 117 4.51 -11.66 -13.59
C ALA A 117 4.65 -11.39 -15.10
N ALA A 118 4.18 -10.23 -15.57
CA ALA A 118 4.22 -9.83 -16.99
C ALA A 118 5.49 -9.09 -17.31
#